data_25752387208d8025aec0b3865931878f
#
_entry.id   25752387208d8025aec0b3865931878f
#
_cell.length_a   1.000
_cell.length_b   1.000
_cell.length_c   1.000
_cell.angle_alpha   90.00
_cell.angle_beta   90.00
_cell.angle_gamma   90.00
#
_symmetry.space_group_name_H-M   'P 1'
#
loop_
_entity.id
_entity.type
_entity.pdbx_description
1 polymer ?
#
loop_
_entity_poly.entity_id
_entity_poly.type
_entity_poly.pdbx_seq_one_letter_code
_entity_poly.pdbx_strand_id
1 'polypeptide(L)' 'VFSCHPPKVEQQVRRIIEEFRAGTLDEVPVWMNKNGRIMLVKYMAVRNRNGQYIGTLELVQDMEFAREYFERKHD' A
#
# COMPACT_ATOMS: atom_id res chain seq x y z
N VAL A 1 -0.57 10.07 11.65
CA VAL A 1 -0.64 8.93 10.75
C VAL A 1 -0.05 7.68 11.40
N PHE A 2 1.14 7.80 11.94
CA PHE A 2 1.81 6.64 12.52
C PHE A 2 1.14 6.13 13.79
N SER A 3 0.46 7.00 14.51
CA SER A 3 -0.23 6.59 15.75
C SER A 3 -1.36 5.60 15.51
N CYS A 4 -1.81 5.46 14.27
CA CYS A 4 -2.89 4.54 13.93
C CYS A 4 -2.39 3.14 13.59
N HIS A 5 -1.07 2.91 13.61
CA HIS A 5 -0.48 1.65 13.19
C HIS A 5 0.19 0.93 14.35
N PRO A 6 0.16 -0.43 14.35
CA PRO A 6 1.00 -1.19 15.27
C PRO A 6 2.48 -0.90 15.00
N PRO A 7 3.37 -1.08 15.98
CA PRO A 7 4.80 -0.77 15.79
C PRO A 7 5.45 -1.44 14.58
N LYS A 8 5.09 -2.69 14.29
CA LYS A 8 5.62 -3.40 13.13
C LYS A 8 5.25 -2.72 11.83
N VAL A 9 3.98 -2.32 11.71
CA VAL A 9 3.48 -1.69 10.50
C VAL A 9 4.09 -0.30 10.36
N GLU A 10 4.25 0.40 11.47
CA GLU A 10 4.87 1.72 11.46
C GLU A 10 6.30 1.65 10.91
N GLN A 11 7.09 0.67 11.34
CA GLN A 11 8.45 0.50 10.84
C GLN A 11 8.46 0.19 9.35
N GLN A 12 7.52 -0.62 8.90
CA GLN A 12 7.39 -0.96 7.50
C GLN A 12 7.06 0.26 6.66
N VAL A 13 6.14 1.09 7.12
CA VAL A 13 5.76 2.31 6.43
C VAL A 13 6.93 3.28 6.38
N ARG A 14 7.68 3.41 7.47
CA ARG A 14 8.86 4.28 7.49
C ARG A 14 9.89 3.85 6.46
N ARG A 15 10.11 2.55 6.33
CA ARG A 15 11.06 2.00 5.36
C ARG A 15 10.59 2.32 3.93
N ILE A 16 9.30 2.17 3.67
CA ILE A 16 8.74 2.49 2.36
C ILE A 16 8.98 3.96 2.02
N ILE A 17 8.75 4.85 2.97
CA ILE A 17 8.96 6.27 2.75
C ILE A 17 10.43 6.57 2.48
N GLU A 18 11.34 5.93 3.20
CA GLU A 18 12.78 6.10 2.99
C GLU A 18 13.17 5.66 1.57
N GLU A 19 12.63 4.54 1.10
CA GLU A 19 12.89 4.06 -0.25
C GLU A 19 12.32 5.02 -1.29
N PHE A 20 11.17 5.61 -1.03
CA PHE A 20 10.59 6.61 -1.92
C PHE A 20 11.49 7.85 -2.00
N ARG A 21 12.02 8.30 -0.87
CA ARG A 21 12.92 9.45 -0.82
C ARG A 21 14.23 9.17 -1.53
N ALA A 22 14.71 7.95 -1.42
CA ALA A 22 15.96 7.55 -2.08
C ALA A 22 15.78 7.36 -3.57
N GLY A 23 14.54 7.27 -4.06
CA GLY A 23 14.27 7.06 -5.47
C GLY A 23 14.38 5.63 -5.91
N THR A 24 14.47 4.69 -4.97
CA THR A 24 14.61 3.27 -5.29
C THR A 24 13.27 2.60 -5.56
N LEU A 25 12.17 3.18 -5.05
CA LEU A 25 10.83 2.65 -5.26
C LEU A 25 9.86 3.79 -5.57
N ASP A 26 8.83 3.49 -6.33
CA ASP A 26 7.76 4.43 -6.65
C ASP A 26 6.40 3.95 -6.18
N GLU A 27 6.23 2.64 -6.00
CA GLU A 27 4.97 2.05 -5.59
C GLU A 27 5.24 0.78 -4.80
N VAL A 28 4.51 0.59 -3.71
CA VAL A 28 4.59 -0.63 -2.90
C VAL A 28 3.18 -1.12 -2.58
N PRO A 29 2.77 -2.26 -3.12
CA PRO A 29 1.48 -2.86 -2.74
C PRO A 29 1.66 -3.72 -1.50
N VAL A 30 0.69 -3.64 -0.59
CA VAL A 30 0.68 -4.46 0.61
C VAL A 30 -0.68 -5.15 0.68
N TRP A 31 -0.67 -6.48 0.69
CA TRP A 31 -1.88 -7.26 0.83
C TRP A 31 -2.10 -7.62 2.29
N MET A 32 -3.34 -7.56 2.74
CA MET A 32 -3.64 -7.91 4.12
C MET A 32 -5.04 -8.53 4.22
N ASN A 33 -5.23 -9.31 5.28
CA ASN A 33 -6.53 -9.85 5.63
C ASN A 33 -7.01 -9.10 6.86
N LYS A 34 -8.11 -8.38 6.73
CA LYS A 34 -8.66 -7.61 7.82
C LYS A 34 -10.10 -8.05 8.04
N ASN A 35 -10.35 -8.64 9.21
CA ASN A 35 -11.69 -9.13 9.58
C ASN A 35 -12.25 -10.11 8.55
N GLY A 36 -11.38 -10.96 8.00
CA GLY A 36 -11.77 -11.96 7.01
C GLY A 36 -11.92 -11.42 5.59
N ARG A 37 -11.61 -10.15 5.38
CA ARG A 37 -11.69 -9.53 4.05
C ARG A 37 -10.30 -9.27 3.50
N ILE A 38 -10.13 -9.51 2.21
CA ILE A 38 -8.85 -9.24 1.54
C ILE A 38 -8.80 -7.76 1.17
N MET A 39 -7.78 -7.09 1.68
CA MET A 39 -7.56 -5.66 1.44
C MET A 39 -6.23 -5.46 0.74
N LEU A 40 -6.21 -4.53 -0.20
CA LEU A 40 -4.98 -4.12 -0.86
C LEU A 40 -4.71 -2.66 -0.49
N VAL A 41 -3.53 -2.42 0.07
CA VAL A 41 -3.07 -1.07 0.38
C VAL A 41 -1.89 -0.78 -0.52
N LYS A 42 -2.00 0.24 -1.34
CA LYS A 42 -0.89 0.67 -2.20
C LYS A 42 -0.34 1.98 -1.69
N TYR A 43 0.97 2.03 -1.51
CA TYR A 43 1.68 3.25 -1.21
C TYR A 43 2.37 3.71 -2.48
N MET A 44 2.16 4.97 -2.85
CA MET A 44 2.72 5.51 -4.09
C MET A 44 3.44 6.81 -3.80
N ALA A 45 4.64 6.94 -4.34
CA ALA A 45 5.40 8.18 -4.19
C ALA A 45 4.79 9.25 -5.09
N VAL A 46 4.59 10.44 -4.54
CA VAL A 46 4.18 11.60 -5.31
C VAL A 46 5.43 12.45 -5.55
N ARG A 47 5.71 12.73 -6.82
CA ARG A 47 6.90 13.47 -7.20
C ARG A 47 6.52 14.70 -8.00
N ASN A 48 7.33 15.75 -7.90
CA ASN A 48 7.12 16.94 -8.71
C ASN A 48 7.72 16.74 -10.11
N ARG A 49 7.68 17.80 -10.92
CA ARG A 49 8.20 17.74 -12.30
C ARG A 49 9.68 17.41 -12.37
N ASN A 50 10.41 17.74 -11.33
CA ASN A 50 11.85 17.48 -11.27
C ASN A 50 12.17 16.09 -10.73
N GLY A 51 11.14 15.28 -10.46
CA GLY A 51 11.33 13.95 -9.94
C GLY A 51 11.58 13.89 -8.44
N GLN A 52 11.44 15.00 -7.74
CA GLN A 52 11.66 15.05 -6.31
C GLN A 52 10.46 14.51 -5.54
N TYR A 53 10.72 13.71 -4.52
CA TYR A 53 9.67 13.17 -3.68
C TYR A 53 9.04 14.28 -2.84
N ILE A 54 7.73 14.45 -2.94
CA ILE A 54 7.03 15.49 -2.20
C ILE A 54 5.94 14.93 -1.29
N GLY A 55 5.64 13.64 -1.37
CA GLY A 55 4.66 13.05 -0.49
C GLY A 55 4.33 11.62 -0.88
N THR A 56 3.46 11.00 -0.11
CA THR A 56 3.01 9.63 -0.33
C THR A 56 1.50 9.60 -0.41
N LEU A 57 1.00 8.87 -1.41
CA LEU A 57 -0.42 8.60 -1.54
C LEU A 57 -0.67 7.18 -1.07
N GLU A 58 -1.65 7.01 -0.21
CA GLU A 58 -2.08 5.70 0.24
C GLU A 58 -3.45 5.40 -0.34
N LEU A 59 -3.57 4.30 -1.08
CA LEU A 59 -4.83 3.86 -1.65
C LEU A 59 -5.23 2.56 -0.99
N VAL A 60 -6.43 2.52 -0.42
CA VAL A 60 -6.94 1.32 0.25
C VAL A 60 -8.12 0.78 -0.54
N GLN A 61 -8.05 -0.50 -0.92
CA GLN A 61 -9.10 -1.14 -1.69
C GLN A 61 -9.55 -2.44 -1.03
N ASP A 62 -10.86 -2.62 -0.93
CA ASP A 62 -11.45 -3.88 -0.53
C ASP A 62 -11.47 -4.79 -1.76
N MET A 63 -10.77 -5.90 -1.70
CA MET A 63 -10.61 -6.79 -2.84
C MET A 63 -11.50 -8.01 -2.79
N GLU A 64 -12.52 -8.02 -1.93
CA GLU A 64 -13.42 -9.16 -1.82
C GLU A 64 -14.18 -9.43 -3.12
N PHE A 65 -14.50 -8.39 -3.86
CA PHE A 65 -15.17 -8.57 -5.15
C PHE A 65 -14.35 -9.40 -6.11
N ALA A 66 -13.03 -9.26 -6.09
CA ALA A 66 -12.14 -10.03 -6.95
C ALA A 66 -12.07 -11.49 -6.50
N ARG A 67 -11.99 -11.69 -5.19
CA ARG A 67 -12.00 -13.02 -4.62
C ARG A 67 -13.27 -13.77 -4.99
N GLU A 68 -14.42 -13.13 -4.82
CA GLU A 68 -15.70 -13.72 -5.15
C GLU A 68 -15.79 -14.06 -6.64
N TYR A 69 -15.30 -13.16 -7.48
CA TYR A 69 -15.29 -13.39 -8.91
C TYR A 69 -14.50 -14.64 -9.27
N PHE A 70 -13.30 -14.78 -8.75
CA PHE A 70 -12.46 -15.92 -9.05
C PHE A 70 -12.99 -17.21 -8.46
N GLU A 71 -13.64 -17.18 -7.31
CA GLU A 71 -14.25 -18.36 -6.74
C GLU A 71 -15.43 -18.87 -7.57
N ARG A 72 -16.15 -17.97 -8.23
CA ARG A 72 -17.23 -18.34 -9.13
C ARG A 72 -16.74 -18.84 -10.47
N LYS A 73 -15.57 -18.42 -10.88
CA LYS A 73 -15.03 -18.68 -12.21
C LYS A 73 -13.98 -19.78 -12.25
N HIS A 74 -13.78 -20.47 -11.15
CA HIS A 74 -12.67 -21.41 -11.07
C HIS A 74 -12.86 -22.68 -11.90
N ASP A 75 -14.04 -22.93 -12.34
CA ASP A 75 -14.30 -24.09 -13.18
C ASP A 75 -13.84 -23.78 -14.62
#